data_1cdf9c989b4b6df81bfd2843c1a28796
#
_entry.id   1cdf9c989b4b6df81bfd2843c1a28796
#
_cell.length_a   1.000
_cell.length_b   1.000
_cell.length_c   1.000
_cell.angle_alpha   90.00
_cell.angle_beta   90.00
_cell.angle_gamma   90.00
#
_symmetry.space_group_name_H-M   'P 1'
#
loop_
_entity.id
_entity.type
_entity.pdbx_description
1 polymer ?
#
loop_
_entity_poly.entity_id
_entity_poly.type
_entity_poly.pdbx_seq_one_letter_code
_entity_poly.pdbx_strand_id
1 'polypeptide(L)'
;MAAAARAMRVLVADDSNDSVESTAMLLRLDGHEVAIARDGVAAIAQATVFRPDLVLLDIGMPVLDGYGAARRIQNLSLPPKPYLVAVTGYGTQKHRRLSGEAGFDLHLRKPVELDTFRGLLALLRASLDRSRRLGLQNRSVATDLMLQQLEMANIYLDTAAITSAKDSRERCIAQAHRAHETVAKWLYSGACSDDRMATVVDALQALSERLSR
;
A
#
# COMPACT_ATOMS: atom_id res chain seq x y z
N MET A 1 6.50 27.54 0.23
CA MET A 1 6.51 26.72 1.47
C MET A 1 5.72 25.46 1.17
N ALA A 2 6.35 24.28 1.09
CA ALA A 2 5.65 23.01 0.96
C ALA A 2 4.79 22.84 2.23
N ALA A 3 3.48 22.60 2.06
CA ALA A 3 2.59 22.30 3.18
C ALA A 3 3.18 21.08 3.91
N ALA A 4 3.44 21.22 5.21
CA ALA A 4 3.94 20.12 6.01
C ALA A 4 2.99 18.93 5.83
N ALA A 5 3.54 17.83 5.33
CA ALA A 5 2.77 16.66 5.01
C ALA A 5 2.17 16.10 6.31
N ARG A 6 0.82 16.00 6.38
CA ARG A 6 0.09 15.60 7.58
C ARG A 6 0.51 14.22 8.06
N ALA A 7 0.73 14.07 9.37
CA ALA A 7 0.94 12.78 10.00
C ALA A 7 -0.26 11.83 9.75
N MET A 8 0.01 10.59 9.37
CA MET A 8 -0.99 9.53 9.34
C MET A 8 -1.02 8.81 10.69
N ARG A 9 -2.15 8.24 11.03
CA ARG A 9 -2.33 7.36 12.19
C ARG A 9 -2.18 5.93 11.69
N VAL A 10 -1.11 5.26 12.10
CA VAL A 10 -0.77 3.92 11.63
C VAL A 10 -0.84 2.92 12.78
N LEU A 11 -1.63 1.88 12.63
CA LEU A 11 -1.61 0.73 13.54
C LEU A 11 -0.72 -0.36 12.95
N VAL A 12 0.24 -0.82 13.73
CA VAL A 12 1.13 -1.94 13.37
C VAL A 12 0.80 -3.12 14.25
N ALA A 13 0.45 -4.25 13.66
CA ALA A 13 0.16 -5.49 14.36
C ALA A 13 1.08 -6.62 13.88
N ASP A 14 1.89 -7.15 14.78
CA ASP A 14 2.87 -8.20 14.54
C ASP A 14 3.20 -8.86 15.88
N ASP A 15 3.27 -10.18 15.97
CA ASP A 15 3.59 -10.91 17.18
C ASP A 15 5.08 -10.88 17.53
N SER A 16 5.94 -10.57 16.57
CA SER A 16 7.36 -10.34 16.78
C SER A 16 7.63 -8.95 17.37
N ASN A 17 8.13 -8.91 18.61
CA ASN A 17 8.48 -7.65 19.27
C ASN A 17 9.45 -6.81 18.45
N ASP A 18 10.50 -7.43 17.89
CA ASP A 18 11.52 -6.73 17.11
C ASP A 18 10.96 -6.16 15.82
N SER A 19 10.08 -6.90 15.16
CA SER A 19 9.42 -6.48 13.92
C SER A 19 8.50 -5.30 14.16
N VAL A 20 7.61 -5.39 15.15
CA VAL A 20 6.62 -4.34 15.43
C VAL A 20 7.29 -3.06 15.93
N GLU A 21 8.29 -3.15 16.80
CA GLU A 21 8.99 -1.97 17.34
C GLU A 21 9.85 -1.29 16.27
N SER A 22 10.58 -2.07 15.46
CA SER A 22 11.39 -1.53 14.36
C SER A 22 10.51 -0.79 13.33
N THR A 23 9.38 -1.40 12.94
CA THR A 23 8.43 -0.78 12.02
C THR A 23 7.82 0.48 12.62
N ALA A 24 7.41 0.43 13.88
CA ALA A 24 6.84 1.57 14.58
C ALA A 24 7.85 2.72 14.73
N MET A 25 9.10 2.41 15.04
CA MET A 25 10.17 3.41 15.14
C MET A 25 10.39 4.12 13.81
N LEU A 26 10.48 3.40 12.70
CA LEU A 26 10.63 3.98 11.36
C LEU A 26 9.48 4.91 11.02
N LEU A 27 8.24 4.49 11.27
CA LEU A 27 7.05 5.29 11.03
C LEU A 27 7.01 6.57 11.88
N ARG A 28 7.42 6.49 13.14
CA ARG A 28 7.52 7.65 14.04
C ARG A 28 8.60 8.63 13.58
N LEU A 29 9.75 8.13 13.10
CA LEU A 29 10.82 8.96 12.52
C LEU A 29 10.34 9.69 11.26
N ASP A 30 9.47 9.07 10.46
CA ASP A 30 8.85 9.67 9.28
C ASP A 30 7.66 10.59 9.65
N GLY A 31 7.43 10.84 10.95
CA GLY A 31 6.45 11.81 11.47
C GLY A 31 5.02 11.29 11.57
N HIS A 32 4.81 9.97 11.63
CA HIS A 32 3.50 9.35 11.80
C HIS A 32 3.16 9.11 13.27
N GLU A 33 1.87 9.10 13.61
CA GLU A 33 1.37 8.60 14.90
C GLU A 33 1.22 7.08 14.81
N VAL A 34 1.78 6.33 15.78
CA VAL A 34 1.82 4.87 15.69
C VAL A 34 1.30 4.22 16.95
N ALA A 35 0.26 3.39 16.77
CA ALA A 35 -0.18 2.40 17.76
C ALA A 35 0.36 1.01 17.40
N ILE A 36 0.53 0.15 18.41
CA ILE A 36 1.08 -1.20 18.28
C ILE A 36 0.09 -2.21 18.84
N ALA A 37 -0.03 -3.36 18.17
CA ALA A 37 -0.73 -4.54 18.65
C ALA A 37 0.15 -5.80 18.46
N ARG A 38 -0.03 -6.83 19.31
CA ARG A 38 0.80 -8.05 19.26
C ARG A 38 0.01 -9.31 18.90
N ASP A 39 -1.28 -9.15 18.65
CA ASP A 39 -2.20 -10.16 18.14
C ASP A 39 -3.40 -9.51 17.48
N GLY A 40 -4.22 -10.32 16.81
CA GLY A 40 -5.38 -9.83 16.08
C GLY A 40 -6.48 -9.25 16.96
N VAL A 41 -6.62 -9.71 18.21
CA VAL A 41 -7.61 -9.19 19.17
C VAL A 41 -7.21 -7.79 19.64
N ALA A 42 -5.95 -7.63 20.02
CA ALA A 42 -5.37 -6.33 20.38
C ALA A 42 -5.44 -5.35 19.20
N ALA A 43 -5.21 -5.82 17.95
CA ALA A 43 -5.31 -5.01 16.75
C ALA A 43 -6.73 -4.45 16.55
N ILE A 44 -7.79 -5.25 16.76
CA ILE A 44 -9.18 -4.80 16.67
C ILE A 44 -9.50 -3.76 17.75
N ALA A 45 -9.09 -4.03 18.99
CA ALA A 45 -9.30 -3.11 20.10
C ALA A 45 -8.61 -1.75 19.83
N GLN A 46 -7.35 -1.79 19.40
CA GLN A 46 -6.61 -0.58 19.04
C GLN A 46 -7.23 0.16 17.85
N ALA A 47 -7.67 -0.55 16.80
CA ALA A 47 -8.33 0.07 15.66
C ALA A 47 -9.56 0.86 16.09
N THR A 48 -10.35 0.34 17.04
CA THR A 48 -11.56 0.98 17.54
C THR A 48 -11.26 2.31 18.25
N VAL A 49 -10.24 2.34 19.12
CA VAL A 49 -9.89 3.50 19.95
C VAL A 49 -9.01 4.47 19.18
N PHE A 50 -7.97 3.95 18.55
CA PHE A 50 -6.97 4.74 17.84
C PHE A 50 -7.47 5.30 16.50
N ARG A 51 -8.48 4.67 15.85
CA ARG A 51 -9.03 5.06 14.55
C ARG A 51 -7.92 5.33 13.51
N PRO A 52 -7.15 4.33 13.15
CA PRO A 52 -6.01 4.49 12.24
C PRO A 52 -6.47 4.87 10.82
N ASP A 53 -5.61 5.57 10.10
CA ASP A 53 -5.73 5.77 8.64
C ASP A 53 -5.22 4.52 7.88
N LEU A 54 -4.23 3.82 8.46
CA LEU A 54 -3.57 2.64 7.90
C LEU A 54 -3.37 1.58 8.99
N VAL A 55 -3.63 0.33 8.65
CA VAL A 55 -3.34 -0.83 9.51
C VAL A 55 -2.39 -1.77 8.77
N LEU A 56 -1.23 -2.01 9.33
CA LEU A 56 -0.27 -3.01 8.89
C LEU A 56 -0.49 -4.25 9.74
N LEU A 57 -0.90 -5.37 9.12
CA LEU A 57 -1.21 -6.61 9.82
C LEU A 57 -0.28 -7.73 9.38
N ASP A 58 0.45 -8.31 10.30
CA ASP A 58 1.02 -9.63 10.05
C ASP A 58 -0.09 -10.68 9.98
N ILE A 59 0.07 -11.65 9.09
CA ILE A 59 -0.90 -12.73 8.94
C ILE A 59 -0.71 -13.79 10.01
N GLY A 60 0.54 -14.07 10.40
CA GLY A 60 0.91 -15.21 11.23
C GLY A 60 0.75 -14.99 12.74
N MET A 61 -0.15 -14.12 13.19
CA MET A 61 -0.30 -13.81 14.62
C MET A 61 -1.05 -14.88 15.41
N PRO A 62 -0.70 -15.08 16.71
CA PRO A 62 -1.41 -16.00 17.60
C PRO A 62 -2.79 -15.46 18.00
N VAL A 63 -3.62 -16.31 18.62
CA VAL A 63 -4.96 -16.04 19.14
C VAL A 63 -5.97 -15.73 18.03
N LEU A 64 -5.73 -14.69 17.25
CA LEU A 64 -6.50 -14.33 16.05
C LEU A 64 -5.52 -13.90 14.96
N ASP A 65 -5.54 -14.63 13.85
CA ASP A 65 -4.69 -14.37 12.71
C ASP A 65 -5.03 -13.04 12.00
N GLY A 66 -4.13 -12.56 11.15
CA GLY A 66 -4.32 -11.31 10.42
C GLY A 66 -5.56 -11.31 9.52
N TYR A 67 -5.96 -12.45 8.97
CA TYR A 67 -7.20 -12.53 8.16
C TYR A 67 -8.45 -12.32 9.01
N GLY A 68 -8.50 -12.96 10.18
CA GLY A 68 -9.58 -12.80 11.13
C GLY A 68 -9.68 -11.37 11.67
N ALA A 69 -8.53 -10.77 11.96
CA ALA A 69 -8.44 -9.37 12.40
C ALA A 69 -8.93 -8.41 11.30
N ALA A 70 -8.45 -8.59 10.06
CA ALA A 70 -8.83 -7.76 8.91
C ALA A 70 -10.34 -7.75 8.69
N ARG A 71 -10.98 -8.94 8.62
CA ARG A 71 -12.44 -9.05 8.46
C ARG A 71 -13.21 -8.32 9.56
N ARG A 72 -12.75 -8.41 10.82
CA ARG A 72 -13.42 -7.73 11.93
C ARG A 72 -13.21 -6.22 11.89
N ILE A 73 -12.01 -5.75 11.56
CA ILE A 73 -11.72 -4.32 11.40
C ILE A 73 -12.54 -3.72 10.25
N GLN A 74 -12.68 -4.43 9.12
CA GLN A 74 -13.54 -4.00 8.01
C GLN A 74 -15.01 -3.83 8.41
N ASN A 75 -15.50 -4.65 9.36
CA ASN A 75 -16.87 -4.60 9.85
C ASN A 75 -17.06 -3.56 10.96
N LEU A 76 -16.00 -2.91 11.46
CA LEU A 76 -16.14 -1.81 12.40
C LEU A 76 -16.73 -0.58 11.69
N SER A 77 -17.63 0.13 12.36
CA SER A 77 -18.16 1.41 11.89
C SER A 77 -17.14 2.54 12.12
N LEU A 78 -16.04 2.50 11.36
CA LEU A 78 -14.96 3.50 11.41
C LEU A 78 -15.02 4.37 10.15
N PRO A 79 -15.60 5.58 10.20
CA PRO A 79 -15.50 6.54 9.09
C PRO A 79 -14.30 7.50 9.30
N PRO A 80 -13.41 7.64 8.32
CA PRO A 80 -13.22 6.78 7.14
C PRO A 80 -12.69 5.40 7.54
N LYS A 81 -12.94 4.38 6.69
CA LYS A 81 -12.35 3.05 6.90
C LYS A 81 -10.84 3.12 6.76
N PRO A 82 -10.08 2.44 7.63
CA PRO A 82 -8.63 2.36 7.50
C PRO A 82 -8.23 1.51 6.30
N TYR A 83 -7.08 1.81 5.73
CA TYR A 83 -6.42 0.93 4.77
C TYR A 83 -5.84 -0.28 5.47
N LEU A 84 -6.10 -1.48 4.92
CA LEU A 84 -5.57 -2.72 5.47
C LEU A 84 -4.46 -3.25 4.57
N VAL A 85 -3.26 -3.34 5.11
CA VAL A 85 -2.09 -3.87 4.40
C VAL A 85 -1.61 -5.13 5.13
N ALA A 86 -1.64 -6.26 4.43
CA ALA A 86 -1.02 -7.48 4.93
C ALA A 86 0.50 -7.40 4.77
N VAL A 87 1.23 -7.73 5.83
CA VAL A 87 2.70 -7.83 5.83
C VAL A 87 3.07 -9.23 6.27
N THR A 88 3.56 -10.09 5.37
CA THR A 88 3.74 -11.51 5.68
C THR A 88 5.02 -12.11 5.11
N GLY A 89 5.60 -13.10 5.81
CA GLY A 89 6.70 -13.91 5.30
C GLY A 89 6.28 -14.93 4.24
N TYR A 90 4.98 -15.22 4.10
CA TYR A 90 4.47 -16.25 3.20
C TYR A 90 3.87 -15.65 1.92
N GLY A 91 4.52 -15.89 0.78
CA GLY A 91 4.11 -15.36 -0.54
C GLY A 91 3.43 -16.39 -1.45
N THR A 92 2.70 -17.38 -0.93
CA THR A 92 2.03 -18.39 -1.78
C THR A 92 0.73 -17.87 -2.38
N GLN A 93 0.36 -18.39 -3.54
CA GLN A 93 -0.88 -18.04 -4.27
C GLN A 93 -2.15 -18.24 -3.42
N LYS A 94 -2.13 -19.23 -2.50
CA LYS A 94 -3.21 -19.49 -1.54
C LYS A 94 -3.42 -18.34 -0.57
N HIS A 95 -2.34 -17.77 -0.02
CA HIS A 95 -2.40 -16.65 0.92
C HIS A 95 -2.90 -15.36 0.24
N ARG A 96 -2.62 -15.17 -1.03
CA ARG A 96 -3.10 -14.02 -1.81
C ARG A 96 -4.62 -14.02 -1.98
N ARG A 97 -5.22 -15.17 -2.30
CA ARG A 97 -6.69 -15.31 -2.40
C ARG A 97 -7.37 -15.02 -1.06
N LEU A 98 -6.84 -15.58 0.02
CA LEU A 98 -7.36 -15.35 1.37
C LEU A 98 -7.25 -13.88 1.80
N SER A 99 -6.22 -13.16 1.37
CA SER A 99 -6.08 -11.72 1.65
C SER A 99 -7.18 -10.90 0.97
N GLY A 100 -7.50 -11.18 -0.29
CA GLY A 100 -8.61 -10.51 -0.99
C GLY A 100 -9.96 -10.78 -0.32
N GLU A 101 -10.23 -12.04 0.06
CA GLU A 101 -11.46 -12.45 0.76
C GLU A 101 -11.54 -11.86 2.18
N ALA A 102 -10.42 -11.53 2.80
CA ALA A 102 -10.35 -10.91 4.12
C ALA A 102 -10.46 -9.37 4.08
N GLY A 103 -10.48 -8.76 2.90
CA GLY A 103 -10.63 -7.33 2.72
C GLY A 103 -9.34 -6.53 2.89
N PHE A 104 -8.18 -7.13 2.64
CA PHE A 104 -6.93 -6.37 2.55
C PHE A 104 -6.89 -5.56 1.25
N ASP A 105 -6.47 -4.30 1.36
CA ASP A 105 -6.24 -3.41 0.21
C ASP A 105 -4.92 -3.71 -0.48
N LEU A 106 -3.89 -4.15 0.27
CA LEU A 106 -2.55 -4.45 -0.24
C LEU A 106 -1.90 -5.61 0.52
N HIS A 107 -0.91 -6.23 -0.12
CA HIS A 107 -0.12 -7.32 0.44
C HIS A 107 1.37 -7.06 0.22
N LEU A 108 2.14 -6.97 1.30
CA LEU A 108 3.58 -6.82 1.28
C LEU A 108 4.25 -8.10 1.79
N ARG A 109 5.35 -8.47 1.15
CA ARG A 109 6.17 -9.60 1.58
C ARG A 109 7.31 -9.14 2.46
N LYS A 110 7.50 -9.79 3.62
CA LYS A 110 8.70 -9.61 4.47
C LYS A 110 9.94 -10.24 3.82
N PRO A 111 11.11 -9.63 3.88
CA PRO A 111 11.38 -8.30 4.44
C PRO A 111 10.86 -7.19 3.51
N VAL A 112 10.26 -6.16 4.08
CA VAL A 112 9.80 -4.99 3.31
C VAL A 112 10.97 -4.00 3.19
N GLU A 113 11.41 -3.75 1.97
CA GLU A 113 12.44 -2.74 1.72
C GLU A 113 11.95 -1.35 2.09
N LEU A 114 12.80 -0.58 2.77
CA LEU A 114 12.48 0.73 3.32
C LEU A 114 11.95 1.70 2.26
N ASP A 115 12.57 1.74 1.08
CA ASP A 115 12.15 2.64 -0.01
C ASP A 115 10.79 2.23 -0.58
N THR A 116 10.52 0.93 -0.72
CA THR A 116 9.22 0.40 -1.12
C THR A 116 8.15 0.80 -0.11
N PHE A 117 8.48 0.69 1.18
CA PHE A 117 7.56 1.03 2.25
C PHE A 117 7.25 2.53 2.32
N ARG A 118 8.27 3.39 2.23
CA ARG A 118 8.10 4.85 2.17
C ARG A 118 7.33 5.30 0.94
N GLY A 119 7.62 4.69 -0.21
CA GLY A 119 6.87 4.93 -1.44
C GLY A 119 5.38 4.63 -1.28
N LEU A 120 5.05 3.48 -0.66
CA LEU A 120 3.66 3.11 -0.34
C LEU A 120 3.00 4.13 0.58
N LEU A 121 3.67 4.53 1.67
CA LEU A 121 3.13 5.51 2.62
C LEU A 121 2.86 6.87 1.95
N ALA A 122 3.77 7.33 1.10
CA ALA A 122 3.59 8.58 0.36
C ALA A 122 2.37 8.53 -0.56
N LEU A 123 2.16 7.40 -1.24
CA LEU A 123 1.03 7.18 -2.14
C LEU A 123 -0.30 7.08 -1.38
N LEU A 124 -0.35 6.31 -0.28
CA LEU A 124 -1.52 6.22 0.60
C LEU A 124 -1.91 7.59 1.14
N ARG A 125 -0.93 8.39 1.56
CA ARG A 125 -1.14 9.76 2.02
C ARG A 125 -1.76 10.64 0.93
N ALA A 126 -1.20 10.62 -0.27
CA ALA A 126 -1.72 11.40 -1.40
C ALA A 126 -3.17 10.99 -1.74
N SER A 127 -3.49 9.70 -1.67
CA SER A 127 -4.84 9.17 -1.88
C SER A 127 -5.82 9.62 -0.79
N LEU A 128 -5.41 9.55 0.49
CA LEU A 128 -6.20 10.05 1.63
C LEU A 128 -6.52 11.54 1.50
N ASP A 129 -5.53 12.35 1.16
CA ASP A 129 -5.71 13.78 0.98
C ASP A 129 -6.65 14.10 -0.20
N ARG A 130 -6.54 13.36 -1.29
CA ARG A 130 -7.44 13.47 -2.44
C ARG A 130 -8.87 13.06 -2.09
N SER A 131 -9.06 11.92 -1.43
CA SER A 131 -10.38 11.43 -1.02
C SER A 131 -11.08 12.39 -0.06
N ARG A 132 -10.34 12.97 0.89
CA ARG A 132 -10.86 13.99 1.81
C ARG A 132 -11.28 15.28 1.09
N ARG A 133 -10.48 15.75 0.10
CA ARG A 133 -10.81 16.95 -0.69
C ARG A 133 -12.06 16.76 -1.55
N LEU A 134 -12.28 15.54 -2.03
CA LEU A 134 -13.40 15.22 -2.94
C LEU A 134 -14.65 14.71 -2.22
N GLY A 135 -14.62 14.53 -0.88
CA GLY A 135 -15.74 13.97 -0.11
C GLY A 135 -16.08 12.52 -0.47
N LEU A 136 -15.16 11.80 -1.12
CA LEU A 136 -15.38 10.44 -1.63
C LEU A 136 -15.01 9.41 -0.56
N GLN A 137 -15.99 8.74 0.03
CA GLN A 137 -15.79 7.77 1.12
C GLN A 137 -15.56 6.31 0.69
N ASN A 138 -15.63 5.98 -0.60
CA ASN A 138 -15.71 4.57 -1.07
C ASN A 138 -14.95 4.28 -2.37
N ARG A 139 -13.72 4.77 -2.57
CA ARG A 139 -12.92 4.38 -3.75
C ARG A 139 -11.85 3.36 -3.35
N SER A 140 -11.68 2.33 -4.16
CA SER A 140 -10.58 1.36 -4.00
C SER A 140 -9.23 2.06 -4.18
N VAL A 141 -8.49 2.11 -3.10
CA VAL A 141 -7.19 2.79 -3.03
C VAL A 141 -6.12 2.03 -3.77
N ALA A 142 -6.22 0.71 -3.78
CA ALA A 142 -5.30 -0.11 -4.55
C ALA A 142 -5.35 0.27 -6.03
N THR A 143 -6.55 0.48 -6.59
CA THR A 143 -6.71 0.91 -7.97
C THR A 143 -6.19 2.32 -8.19
N ASP A 144 -6.47 3.28 -7.30
CA ASP A 144 -5.94 4.65 -7.41
C ASP A 144 -4.40 4.65 -7.33
N LEU A 145 -3.82 3.84 -6.44
CA LEU A 145 -2.37 3.68 -6.33
C LEU A 145 -1.75 3.07 -7.58
N MET A 146 -2.38 2.04 -8.14
CA MET A 146 -1.92 1.40 -9.37
C MET A 146 -1.93 2.38 -10.53
N LEU A 147 -3.03 3.12 -10.71
CA LEU A 147 -3.14 4.13 -11.76
C LEU A 147 -2.12 5.25 -11.60
N GLN A 148 -1.90 5.73 -10.38
CA GLN A 148 -0.90 6.76 -10.10
C GLN A 148 0.52 6.28 -10.39
N GLN A 149 0.86 5.01 -10.06
CA GLN A 149 2.16 4.42 -10.41
C GLN A 149 2.37 4.35 -11.92
N LEU A 150 1.33 3.97 -12.67
CA LEU A 150 1.40 3.92 -14.13
C LEU A 150 1.52 5.31 -14.77
N GLU A 151 0.84 6.32 -14.20
CA GLU A 151 0.96 7.71 -14.60
C GLU A 151 2.39 8.25 -14.37
N MET A 152 2.97 7.99 -13.20
CA MET A 152 4.35 8.35 -12.90
C MET A 152 5.35 7.65 -13.83
N ALA A 153 5.12 6.37 -14.15
CA ALA A 153 5.96 5.64 -15.10
C ALA A 153 5.94 6.28 -16.50
N ASN A 154 4.78 6.73 -16.96
CA ASN A 154 4.66 7.44 -18.22
C ASN A 154 5.43 8.79 -18.20
N ILE A 155 5.36 9.55 -17.10
CA ILE A 155 6.14 10.78 -16.91
C ILE A 155 7.65 10.50 -16.98
N TYR A 156 8.11 9.40 -16.37
CA TYR A 156 9.51 9.00 -16.48
C TYR A 156 9.93 8.68 -17.92
N LEU A 157 9.08 7.97 -18.69
CA LEU A 157 9.36 7.69 -20.10
C LEU A 157 9.37 8.96 -20.97
N ASP A 158 8.44 9.88 -20.72
CA ASP A 158 8.40 11.18 -21.42
C ASP A 158 9.66 12.00 -21.08
N THR A 159 10.07 12.00 -19.82
CA THR A 159 11.32 12.65 -19.38
C THR A 159 12.55 12.02 -20.03
N ALA A 160 12.60 10.69 -20.11
CA ALA A 160 13.68 9.97 -20.78
C ALA A 160 13.77 10.31 -22.26
N ALA A 161 12.65 10.53 -22.93
CA ALA A 161 12.59 10.86 -24.36
C ALA A 161 13.19 12.24 -24.68
N ILE A 162 13.07 13.22 -23.77
CA ILE A 162 13.58 14.60 -23.97
C ILE A 162 14.96 14.84 -23.32
N THR A 163 15.43 13.92 -22.49
CA THR A 163 16.71 14.08 -21.77
C THR A 163 17.89 13.68 -22.65
N SER A 164 18.84 14.58 -22.82
CA SER A 164 20.08 14.34 -23.58
C SER A 164 21.14 13.58 -22.79
N ALA A 165 21.15 13.67 -21.47
CA ALA A 165 22.11 13.01 -20.59
C ALA A 165 21.81 11.50 -20.47
N LYS A 166 22.75 10.66 -20.91
CA LYS A 166 22.60 9.20 -20.95
C LYS A 166 22.22 8.61 -19.59
N ASP A 167 22.94 8.96 -18.52
CA ASP A 167 22.71 8.43 -17.17
C ASP A 167 21.33 8.81 -16.61
N SER A 168 20.84 10.00 -16.95
CA SER A 168 19.50 10.46 -16.55
C SER A 168 18.40 9.72 -17.29
N ARG A 169 18.61 9.46 -18.58
CA ARG A 169 17.69 8.66 -19.39
C ARG A 169 17.58 7.24 -18.86
N GLU A 170 18.71 6.57 -18.60
CA GLU A 170 18.73 5.21 -18.07
C GLU A 170 18.03 5.11 -16.70
N ARG A 171 18.24 6.10 -15.81
CA ARG A 171 17.53 6.17 -14.52
C ARG A 171 16.01 6.30 -14.69
N CYS A 172 15.55 7.16 -15.58
CA CYS A 172 14.12 7.33 -15.85
C CYS A 172 13.49 6.04 -16.40
N ILE A 173 14.14 5.38 -17.36
CA ILE A 173 13.65 4.09 -17.90
C ILE A 173 13.62 3.03 -16.80
N ALA A 174 14.64 2.94 -15.95
CA ALA A 174 14.67 2.00 -14.84
C ALA A 174 13.55 2.28 -13.80
N GLN A 175 13.18 3.54 -13.56
CA GLN A 175 12.05 3.89 -12.70
C GLN A 175 10.72 3.45 -13.32
N ALA A 176 10.53 3.66 -14.62
CA ALA A 176 9.34 3.22 -15.33
C ALA A 176 9.17 1.69 -15.30
N HIS A 177 10.27 0.94 -15.49
CA HIS A 177 10.26 -0.52 -15.35
C HIS A 177 9.87 -0.97 -13.94
N ARG A 178 10.45 -0.36 -12.91
CA ARG A 178 10.10 -0.70 -11.51
C ARG A 178 8.61 -0.45 -11.20
N ALA A 179 8.06 0.66 -11.68
CA ALA A 179 6.65 0.97 -11.51
C ALA A 179 5.76 -0.06 -12.23
N HIS A 180 6.09 -0.43 -13.46
CA HIS A 180 5.39 -1.48 -14.21
C HIS A 180 5.39 -2.81 -13.47
N GLU A 181 6.58 -3.29 -13.02
CA GLU A 181 6.69 -4.53 -12.27
C GLU A 181 5.91 -4.50 -10.95
N THR A 182 5.91 -3.36 -10.26
CA THR A 182 5.19 -3.19 -9.00
C THR A 182 3.69 -3.32 -9.23
N VAL A 183 3.13 -2.62 -10.21
CA VAL A 183 1.70 -2.71 -10.53
C VAL A 183 1.33 -4.09 -11.05
N ALA A 184 2.16 -4.71 -11.90
CA ALA A 184 1.94 -6.08 -12.36
C ALA A 184 1.88 -7.07 -11.18
N LYS A 185 2.81 -6.97 -10.23
CA LYS A 185 2.80 -7.79 -9.01
C LYS A 185 1.52 -7.58 -8.19
N TRP A 186 1.06 -6.35 -8.03
CA TRP A 186 -0.16 -6.04 -7.30
C TRP A 186 -1.41 -6.58 -8.00
N LEU A 187 -1.51 -6.44 -9.32
CA LEU A 187 -2.59 -7.04 -10.12
C LEU A 187 -2.65 -8.56 -9.95
N TYR A 188 -1.52 -9.25 -10.15
CA TYR A 188 -1.44 -10.69 -9.99
C TYR A 188 -1.64 -11.16 -8.54
N SER A 189 -1.49 -10.28 -7.55
CA SER A 189 -1.76 -10.61 -6.16
C SER A 189 -3.24 -10.62 -5.78
N GLY A 190 -4.13 -10.20 -6.69
CA GLY A 190 -5.56 -10.04 -6.40
C GLY A 190 -5.83 -8.90 -5.41
N ALA A 191 -4.93 -7.92 -5.32
CA ALA A 191 -5.01 -6.79 -4.40
C ALA A 191 -6.18 -5.84 -4.71
N CYS A 192 -6.86 -6.02 -5.83
CA CYS A 192 -7.91 -5.13 -6.29
C CYS A 192 -9.07 -5.93 -6.89
N SER A 193 -10.29 -5.54 -6.56
CA SER A 193 -11.52 -6.12 -7.12
C SER A 193 -12.59 -5.03 -7.25
N ASP A 194 -12.30 -3.98 -8.00
CA ASP A 194 -13.29 -2.95 -8.29
C ASP A 194 -13.59 -2.85 -9.79
N ASP A 195 -14.61 -2.05 -10.13
CA ASP A 195 -15.08 -1.82 -11.49
C ASP A 195 -14.04 -1.12 -12.41
N ARG A 196 -12.97 -0.56 -11.83
CA ARG A 196 -11.88 0.11 -12.56
C ARG A 196 -10.66 -0.78 -12.81
N MET A 197 -10.73 -2.06 -12.46
CA MET A 197 -9.65 -3.03 -12.71
C MET A 197 -9.29 -3.07 -14.20
N ALA A 198 -10.28 -3.02 -15.08
CA ALA A 198 -10.06 -2.96 -16.53
C ALA A 198 -9.19 -1.76 -16.92
N THR A 199 -9.44 -0.59 -16.33
CA THR A 199 -8.64 0.63 -16.59
C THR A 199 -7.18 0.45 -16.17
N VAL A 200 -6.91 -0.25 -15.07
CA VAL A 200 -5.54 -0.54 -14.61
C VAL A 200 -4.85 -1.51 -15.57
N VAL A 201 -5.56 -2.54 -16.01
CA VAL A 201 -5.02 -3.53 -16.97
C VAL A 201 -4.67 -2.85 -18.29
N ASP A 202 -5.56 -2.03 -18.83
CA ASP A 202 -5.34 -1.30 -20.09
C ASP A 202 -4.14 -0.34 -19.96
N ALA A 203 -4.05 0.40 -18.86
CA ALA A 203 -2.93 1.32 -18.60
C ALA A 203 -1.60 0.57 -18.43
N LEU A 204 -1.60 -0.59 -17.76
CA LEU A 204 -0.41 -1.43 -17.60
C LEU A 204 0.06 -1.99 -18.95
N GLN A 205 -0.86 -2.43 -19.79
CA GLN A 205 -0.56 -2.94 -21.13
C GLN A 205 0.03 -1.83 -22.01
N ALA A 206 -0.58 -0.64 -22.02
CA ALA A 206 -0.07 0.50 -22.77
C ALA A 206 1.36 0.90 -22.32
N LEU A 207 1.64 0.86 -21.02
CA LEU A 207 2.98 1.10 -20.48
C LEU A 207 3.97 0.01 -20.91
N SER A 208 3.56 -1.27 -20.90
CA SER A 208 4.38 -2.40 -21.36
C SER A 208 4.81 -2.24 -22.83
N GLU A 209 3.89 -1.82 -23.69
CA GLU A 209 4.19 -1.54 -25.11
C GLU A 209 5.18 -0.38 -25.29
N ARG A 210 5.10 0.65 -24.46
CA ARG A 210 6.06 1.77 -24.46
C ARG A 210 7.46 1.37 -23.99
N LEU A 211 7.55 0.48 -22.99
CA LEU A 211 8.81 -0.04 -22.44
C LEU A 211 9.53 -1.00 -23.40
N SER A 212 8.81 -1.59 -24.35
CA SER A 212 9.35 -2.54 -25.35
C SER A 212 9.91 -1.87 -26.61
N ARG A 213 9.77 -0.55 -26.74
CA ARG A 213 10.29 0.28 -27.85
C ARG A 213 11.63 0.91 -27.50
#